data_27755ce410b3cbc2c19205efbdecda4a
#
_entry.id   27755ce410b3cbc2c19205efbdecda4a
#
_cell.length_a   1.000
_cell.length_b   1.000
_cell.length_c   1.000
_cell.angle_alpha   90.00
_cell.angle_beta   90.00
_cell.angle_gamma   90.00
#
_symmetry.space_group_name_H-M   'P 1'
#
loop_
_entity.id
_entity.type
_entity.pdbx_description
1 polymer ?
#
loop_
_entity_poly.entity_id
_entity_poly.type
_entity_poly.pdbx_seq_one_letter_code
_entity_poly.pdbx_strand_id
1 'polypeptide(L)'
;MKKRIVKDLMVPLSEYATVSETASLADAIFALELSQEKFDPARYPHRAILVLDESGRVCGKIDQIDLLKALEPKYDALQSREGMAHLVFTKKFIQSMLTSYNLWETPMEEICGKGANRRVKDFMHIPVESEYIEENASLDVAIHLLISQRFQSLLVTREGEVVGILRLTDVFTEVVTAIKACSIQDQ
;
A
#
# COMPACT_ATOMS: atom_id res chain seq x y z
N MET A 1 -16.48 11.42 -24.23
CA MET A 1 -15.80 11.42 -22.91
C MET A 1 -14.32 11.74 -23.11
N LYS A 2 -13.75 12.74 -22.40
CA LYS A 2 -12.30 12.92 -22.39
C LYS A 2 -11.69 11.64 -21.81
N LYS A 3 -10.75 11.05 -22.52
CA LYS A 3 -10.03 9.84 -22.06
C LYS A 3 -9.22 10.24 -20.82
N ARG A 4 -9.62 9.78 -19.65
CA ARG A 4 -8.90 10.02 -18.38
C ARG A 4 -7.56 9.32 -18.43
N ILE A 5 -6.53 9.98 -17.94
CA ILE A 5 -5.19 9.44 -17.77
C ILE A 5 -4.83 9.33 -16.27
N VAL A 6 -3.82 8.55 -15.96
CA VAL A 6 -3.36 8.29 -14.59
C VAL A 6 -3.04 9.58 -13.83
N LYS A 7 -2.38 10.54 -14.48
CA LYS A 7 -2.01 11.84 -13.92
C LYS A 7 -3.20 12.63 -13.37
N ASP A 8 -4.39 12.48 -13.97
CA ASP A 8 -5.59 13.21 -13.55
C ASP A 8 -6.13 12.74 -12.19
N LEU A 9 -5.74 11.54 -11.74
CA LEU A 9 -6.28 10.88 -10.54
C LEU A 9 -5.22 10.56 -9.48
N MET A 10 -3.94 10.52 -9.84
CA MET A 10 -2.87 10.20 -8.89
C MET A 10 -2.80 11.21 -7.75
N VAL A 11 -2.25 10.78 -6.63
CA VAL A 11 -1.78 11.68 -5.57
C VAL A 11 -0.30 11.95 -5.84
N PRO A 12 0.11 13.23 -5.96
CA PRO A 12 1.51 13.59 -6.12
C PRO A 12 2.36 13.10 -4.94
N LEU A 13 3.63 12.75 -5.20
CA LEU A 13 4.57 12.33 -4.16
C LEU A 13 4.72 13.38 -3.05
N SER A 14 4.67 14.67 -3.39
CA SER A 14 4.75 15.77 -2.42
C SER A 14 3.57 15.87 -1.45
N GLU A 15 2.45 15.23 -1.76
CA GLU A 15 1.24 15.20 -0.94
C GLU A 15 1.05 13.84 -0.24
N TYR A 16 1.97 12.89 -0.44
CA TYR A 16 1.84 11.54 0.07
C TYR A 16 2.74 11.31 1.30
N ALA A 17 2.35 10.37 2.17
CA ALA A 17 3.16 9.98 3.32
C ALA A 17 4.48 9.36 2.84
N THR A 18 5.60 9.87 3.32
CA THR A 18 6.94 9.36 3.01
C THR A 18 7.77 9.20 4.28
N VAL A 19 8.68 8.21 4.27
CA VAL A 19 9.69 8.02 5.32
C VAL A 19 11.01 7.59 4.70
N SER A 20 12.12 7.80 5.41
CA SER A 20 13.43 7.24 5.04
C SER A 20 13.44 5.71 5.22
N GLU A 21 14.18 5.00 4.40
CA GLU A 21 14.44 3.56 4.57
C GLU A 21 15.12 3.22 5.92
N THR A 22 15.82 4.20 6.53
CA THR A 22 16.46 4.06 7.84
C THR A 22 15.54 4.38 9.02
N ALA A 23 14.34 4.89 8.76
CA ALA A 23 13.33 5.20 9.78
C ALA A 23 12.87 3.94 10.53
N SER A 24 12.29 4.12 11.71
CA SER A 24 11.67 3.06 12.49
C SER A 24 10.22 2.81 12.08
N LEU A 25 9.66 1.68 12.54
CA LEU A 25 8.23 1.38 12.44
C LEU A 25 7.38 2.49 13.09
N ALA A 26 7.81 2.99 14.25
CA ALA A 26 7.11 4.08 14.92
C ALA A 26 7.09 5.35 14.07
N ASP A 27 8.22 5.73 13.46
CA ASP A 27 8.30 6.88 12.56
C ASP A 27 7.36 6.72 11.36
N ALA A 28 7.26 5.51 10.80
CA ALA A 28 6.37 5.20 9.69
C ALA A 28 4.89 5.37 10.09
N ILE A 29 4.49 4.86 11.26
CA ILE A 29 3.12 5.01 11.77
C ILE A 29 2.78 6.49 11.97
N PHE A 30 3.64 7.26 12.62
CA PHE A 30 3.42 8.70 12.85
C PHE A 30 3.39 9.49 11.55
N ALA A 31 4.24 9.14 10.56
CA ALA A 31 4.21 9.78 9.24
C ALA A 31 2.88 9.54 8.52
N LEU A 32 2.32 8.33 8.62
CA LEU A 32 1.02 8.00 8.05
C LEU A 32 -0.09 8.79 8.73
N GLU A 33 -0.15 8.81 10.06
CA GLU A 33 -1.13 9.53 10.86
C GLU A 33 -1.12 11.03 10.53
N LEU A 34 0.06 11.66 10.57
CA LEU A 34 0.23 13.07 10.24
C LEU A 34 -0.20 13.41 8.80
N SER A 35 0.08 12.50 7.87
CA SER A 35 -0.33 12.67 6.47
C SER A 35 -1.85 12.58 6.31
N GLN A 36 -2.51 11.68 7.06
CA GLN A 36 -3.96 11.55 7.04
C GLN A 36 -4.65 12.79 7.63
N GLU A 37 -4.12 13.37 8.70
CA GLU A 37 -4.66 14.61 9.32
C GLU A 37 -4.61 15.82 8.38
N LYS A 38 -3.58 15.91 7.56
CA LYS A 38 -3.36 17.02 6.62
C LYS A 38 -4.05 16.83 5.27
N PHE A 39 -4.51 15.62 4.99
CA PHE A 39 -5.07 15.29 3.69
C PHE A 39 -6.52 15.78 3.56
N ASP A 40 -6.94 16.04 2.32
CA ASP A 40 -8.30 16.50 2.01
C ASP A 40 -9.36 15.54 2.57
N PRO A 41 -10.22 15.99 3.51
CA PRO A 41 -11.24 15.15 4.12
C PRO A 41 -12.32 14.66 3.14
N ALA A 42 -12.42 15.25 1.94
CA ALA A 42 -13.31 14.78 0.87
C ALA A 42 -12.76 13.57 0.12
N ARG A 43 -11.50 13.22 0.33
CA ARG A 43 -10.82 12.08 -0.30
C ARG A 43 -10.59 10.95 0.72
N TYR A 44 -10.45 9.73 0.23
CA TYR A 44 -10.07 8.59 1.08
C TYR A 44 -8.69 8.80 1.71
N PRO A 45 -8.50 8.53 3.01
CA PRO A 45 -7.21 8.68 3.68
C PRO A 45 -6.14 7.77 3.06
N HIS A 46 -4.88 8.15 3.23
CA HIS A 46 -3.74 7.32 2.82
C HIS A 46 -3.74 6.00 3.60
N ARG A 47 -3.39 4.90 2.94
CA ARG A 47 -3.29 3.57 3.56
C ARG A 47 -1.91 2.93 3.38
N ALA A 48 -1.01 3.66 2.77
CA ALA A 48 0.37 3.24 2.54
C ALA A 48 1.31 4.42 2.75
N ILE A 49 2.60 4.11 2.84
CA ILE A 49 3.71 5.04 3.00
C ILE A 49 4.70 4.71 1.91
N LEU A 50 5.28 5.71 1.26
CA LEU A 50 6.38 5.52 0.33
C LEU A 50 7.72 5.66 1.08
N VAL A 51 8.63 4.75 0.79
CA VAL A 51 9.95 4.71 1.42
C VAL A 51 10.96 5.34 0.48
N LEU A 52 11.75 6.27 1.01
CA LEU A 52 12.77 6.99 0.27
C LEU A 52 14.16 6.49 0.63
N ASP A 53 15.01 6.30 -0.37
CA ASP A 53 16.43 6.03 -0.21
C ASP A 53 17.21 7.31 0.20
N GLU A 54 18.53 7.19 0.40
CA GLU A 54 19.40 8.31 0.75
C GLU A 54 19.44 9.42 -0.31
N SER A 55 19.09 9.11 -1.56
CA SER A 55 19.01 10.08 -2.65
C SER A 55 17.64 10.73 -2.80
N GLY A 56 16.67 10.36 -1.93
CA GLY A 56 15.30 10.86 -1.96
C GLY A 56 14.40 10.21 -3.02
N ARG A 57 14.84 9.08 -3.62
CA ARG A 57 14.04 8.32 -4.58
C ARG A 57 13.21 7.26 -3.86
N VAL A 58 12.03 6.95 -4.40
CA VAL A 58 11.18 5.88 -3.87
C VAL A 58 11.84 4.53 -4.11
N CYS A 59 12.20 3.83 -3.03
CA CYS A 59 12.80 2.50 -3.04
C CYS A 59 11.89 1.41 -2.47
N GLY A 60 10.78 1.78 -1.82
CA GLY A 60 9.86 0.84 -1.20
C GLY A 60 8.49 1.44 -0.93
N LYS A 61 7.59 0.57 -0.50
CA LYS A 61 6.24 0.90 -0.07
C LYS A 61 5.91 0.09 1.19
N ILE A 62 5.13 0.68 2.08
CA ILE A 62 4.62 0.01 3.30
C ILE A 62 3.12 0.22 3.34
N ASP A 63 2.34 -0.83 3.36
CA ASP A 63 0.91 -0.75 3.61
C ASP A 63 0.56 -1.12 5.06
N GLN A 64 -0.73 -1.04 5.40
CA GLN A 64 -1.20 -1.37 6.76
C GLN A 64 -0.95 -2.86 7.12
N ILE A 65 -0.94 -3.76 6.13
CA ILE A 65 -0.64 -5.18 6.36
C ILE A 65 0.84 -5.35 6.69
N ASP A 66 1.74 -4.64 5.99
CA ASP A 66 3.17 -4.68 6.27
C ASP A 66 3.49 -4.14 7.67
N LEU A 67 2.81 -3.06 8.11
CA LEU A 67 2.92 -2.55 9.47
C LEU A 67 2.51 -3.59 10.52
N LEU A 68 1.39 -4.29 10.29
CA LEU A 68 0.93 -5.35 11.20
C LEU A 68 1.89 -6.55 11.24
N LYS A 69 2.43 -6.96 10.08
CA LYS A 69 3.44 -8.02 10.02
C LYS A 69 4.72 -7.63 10.73
N ALA A 70 5.12 -6.35 10.62
CA ALA A 70 6.32 -5.86 11.29
C ALA A 70 6.24 -5.95 12.81
N LEU A 71 5.04 -5.93 13.40
CA LEU A 71 4.83 -6.13 14.83
C LEU A 71 5.01 -7.59 15.28
N GLU A 72 4.76 -8.57 14.40
CA GLU A 72 4.92 -10.01 14.70
C GLU A 72 5.88 -10.65 13.67
N PRO A 73 7.21 -10.56 13.90
CA PRO A 73 8.23 -11.03 12.95
C PRO A 73 8.15 -12.51 12.59
N LYS A 74 7.44 -13.32 13.36
CA LYS A 74 7.22 -14.74 13.04
C LYS A 74 6.49 -14.96 11.72
N TYR A 75 5.74 -13.92 11.21
CA TYR A 75 5.15 -13.98 9.88
C TYR A 75 6.20 -14.05 8.76
N ASP A 76 7.39 -13.46 8.94
CA ASP A 76 8.46 -13.52 7.94
C ASP A 76 8.93 -14.98 7.71
N ALA A 77 9.01 -15.77 8.80
CA ALA A 77 9.34 -17.19 8.74
C ALA A 77 8.23 -18.04 8.08
N LEU A 78 6.98 -17.59 8.14
CA LEU A 78 5.85 -18.26 7.51
C LEU A 78 5.82 -18.01 5.99
N GLN A 79 6.18 -16.81 5.54
CA GLN A 79 6.18 -16.44 4.13
C GLN A 79 7.35 -17.05 3.34
N SER A 80 8.49 -17.30 4.00
CA SER A 80 9.68 -17.92 3.36
C SER A 80 9.48 -19.39 2.99
N ARG A 81 8.39 -20.04 3.41
CA ARG A 81 8.05 -21.40 2.98
C ARG A 81 7.39 -21.32 1.61
N GLU A 82 8.16 -21.67 0.58
CA GLU A 82 7.71 -21.76 -0.81
C GLU A 82 6.36 -22.48 -0.93
N GLY A 83 5.39 -21.87 -1.61
CA GLY A 83 4.09 -22.44 -1.93
C GLY A 83 2.91 -22.00 -1.07
N MET A 84 3.09 -21.20 -0.02
CA MET A 84 1.98 -20.78 0.85
C MET A 84 1.21 -19.54 0.35
N ALA A 85 1.78 -18.74 -0.53
CA ALA A 85 1.21 -17.48 -0.98
C ALA A 85 -0.13 -17.59 -1.75
N HIS A 86 -0.46 -18.78 -2.27
CA HIS A 86 -1.64 -18.99 -3.11
C HIS A 86 -2.62 -20.05 -2.55
N LEU A 87 -2.36 -20.59 -1.36
CA LEU A 87 -3.24 -21.61 -0.78
C LEU A 87 -4.40 -20.97 -0.02
N VAL A 88 -5.60 -21.40 -0.33
CA VAL A 88 -6.79 -21.10 0.47
C VAL A 88 -6.77 -22.01 1.71
N PHE A 89 -6.45 -21.43 2.86
CA PHE A 89 -6.36 -22.19 4.11
C PHE A 89 -7.73 -22.41 4.74
N THR A 90 -7.95 -23.62 5.28
CA THR A 90 -9.13 -23.89 6.11
C THR A 90 -9.01 -23.17 7.46
N LYS A 91 -10.15 -22.85 8.10
CA LYS A 91 -10.15 -22.26 9.46
C LYS A 91 -9.31 -23.06 10.45
N LYS A 92 -9.39 -24.42 10.39
CA LYS A 92 -8.61 -25.31 11.26
C LYS A 92 -7.11 -25.14 11.04
N PHE A 93 -6.68 -25.02 9.79
CA PHE A 93 -5.27 -24.80 9.45
C PHE A 93 -4.77 -23.45 9.95
N ILE A 94 -5.55 -22.36 9.74
CA ILE A 94 -5.21 -21.03 10.27
C ILE A 94 -5.08 -21.08 11.80
N GLN A 95 -6.02 -21.76 12.48
CA GLN A 95 -6.00 -21.87 13.93
C GLN A 95 -4.80 -22.70 14.42
N SER A 96 -4.44 -23.77 13.72
CA SER A 96 -3.24 -24.55 14.04
C SER A 96 -1.96 -23.74 13.84
N MET A 97 -1.90 -22.85 12.84
CA MET A 97 -0.76 -21.93 12.66
C MET A 97 -0.60 -20.96 13.83
N LEU A 98 -1.68 -20.35 14.30
CA LEU A 98 -1.65 -19.46 15.46
C LEU A 98 -1.03 -20.16 16.67
N THR A 99 -1.47 -21.37 16.97
CA THR A 99 -0.98 -22.18 18.12
C THR A 99 0.44 -22.71 17.89
N SER A 100 0.73 -23.26 16.70
CA SER A 100 2.04 -23.90 16.43
C SER A 100 3.20 -22.91 16.35
N TYR A 101 2.92 -21.67 15.95
CA TYR A 101 3.92 -20.61 15.87
C TYR A 101 3.85 -19.62 17.01
N ASN A 102 2.93 -19.83 17.97
CA ASN A 102 2.73 -18.92 19.09
C ASN A 102 2.57 -17.46 18.64
N LEU A 103 1.73 -17.24 17.59
CA LEU A 103 1.51 -15.91 17.04
C LEU A 103 0.68 -15.08 18.03
N TRP A 104 1.09 -13.83 18.24
CA TRP A 104 0.40 -12.88 19.11
C TRP A 104 0.22 -13.31 20.59
N GLU A 105 1.05 -14.25 21.07
CA GLU A 105 1.03 -14.66 22.49
C GLU A 105 1.62 -13.60 23.42
N THR A 106 2.51 -12.75 22.90
CA THR A 106 3.11 -11.67 23.66
C THR A 106 2.08 -10.53 23.84
N PRO A 107 1.97 -9.91 25.03
CA PRO A 107 1.10 -8.76 25.24
C PRO A 107 1.39 -7.61 24.26
N MET A 108 0.34 -6.90 23.85
CA MET A 108 0.46 -5.86 22.82
C MET A 108 1.46 -4.77 23.20
N GLU A 109 1.51 -4.38 24.46
CA GLU A 109 2.44 -3.38 24.98
C GLU A 109 3.91 -3.79 24.78
N GLU A 110 4.21 -5.05 24.97
CA GLU A 110 5.56 -5.57 24.76
C GLU A 110 5.91 -5.72 23.28
N ILE A 111 4.94 -6.15 22.46
CA ILE A 111 5.06 -6.22 21.00
C ILE A 111 5.34 -4.82 20.45
N CYS A 112 4.54 -3.82 20.84
CA CYS A 112 4.73 -2.44 20.40
C CYS A 112 6.10 -1.90 20.85
N GLY A 113 6.52 -2.14 22.08
CA GLY A 113 7.82 -1.70 22.58
C GLY A 113 9.00 -2.27 21.81
N LYS A 114 8.96 -3.55 21.45
CA LYS A 114 10.02 -4.23 20.68
C LYS A 114 9.94 -3.91 19.19
N GLY A 115 8.73 -3.91 18.63
CA GLY A 115 8.48 -3.67 17.22
C GLY A 115 8.72 -2.22 16.79
N ALA A 116 8.45 -1.25 17.67
CA ALA A 116 8.54 0.16 17.36
C ALA A 116 9.88 0.60 16.75
N ASN A 117 10.99 -0.04 17.17
CA ASN A 117 12.36 0.26 16.72
C ASN A 117 12.79 -0.55 15.48
N ARG A 118 11.94 -1.42 14.95
CA ARG A 118 12.26 -2.18 13.73
C ARG A 118 12.45 -1.22 12.55
N ARG A 119 13.51 -1.39 11.78
CA ARG A 119 13.81 -0.49 10.66
C ARG A 119 12.90 -0.77 9.48
N VAL A 120 12.44 0.30 8.83
CA VAL A 120 11.57 0.27 7.65
C VAL A 120 12.11 -0.62 6.55
N LYS A 121 13.39 -0.54 6.23
CA LYS A 121 14.06 -1.36 5.20
C LYS A 121 13.98 -2.87 5.43
N ASP A 122 13.76 -3.32 6.68
CA ASP A 122 13.75 -4.73 7.05
C ASP A 122 12.36 -5.39 6.81
N PHE A 123 11.31 -4.58 6.54
CA PHE A 123 9.94 -5.08 6.35
C PHE A 123 9.16 -4.39 5.23
N MET A 124 9.73 -3.37 4.59
CA MET A 124 9.08 -2.70 3.46
C MET A 124 8.90 -3.66 2.28
N HIS A 125 7.82 -3.49 1.54
CA HIS A 125 7.63 -4.13 0.25
C HIS A 125 8.49 -3.41 -0.81
N ILE A 126 9.29 -4.18 -1.55
CA ILE A 126 10.03 -3.67 -2.71
C ILE A 126 9.13 -3.85 -3.93
N PRO A 127 8.69 -2.75 -4.58
CA PRO A 127 7.75 -2.83 -5.69
C PRO A 127 8.33 -3.59 -6.88
N VAL A 128 7.50 -4.45 -7.48
CA VAL A 128 7.84 -5.16 -8.71
C VAL A 128 7.48 -4.34 -9.94
N GLU A 129 8.04 -4.68 -11.12
CA GLU A 129 7.84 -3.95 -12.37
C GLU A 129 6.37 -3.66 -12.70
N SER A 130 5.47 -4.61 -12.44
CA SER A 130 4.04 -4.46 -12.70
C SER A 130 3.32 -3.50 -11.75
N GLU A 131 3.98 -3.02 -10.68
CA GLU A 131 3.44 -1.98 -9.80
C GLU A 131 3.70 -0.56 -10.29
N TYR A 132 4.45 -0.38 -11.37
CA TYR A 132 4.74 0.92 -11.95
C TYR A 132 3.86 1.20 -13.15
N ILE A 133 3.46 2.46 -13.32
CA ILE A 133 2.66 2.92 -14.45
C ILE A 133 3.05 4.35 -14.84
N GLU A 134 3.15 4.62 -16.15
CA GLU A 134 3.45 5.97 -16.64
C GLU A 134 2.31 6.95 -16.36
N GLU A 135 2.62 8.21 -16.01
CA GLU A 135 1.63 9.24 -15.68
C GLU A 135 0.64 9.53 -16.82
N ASN A 136 1.07 9.32 -18.08
CA ASN A 136 0.25 9.52 -19.27
C ASN A 136 -0.49 8.27 -19.72
N ALA A 137 -0.35 7.15 -19.01
CA ALA A 137 -1.10 5.93 -19.32
C ALA A 137 -2.61 6.16 -19.16
N SER A 138 -3.40 5.43 -19.94
CA SER A 138 -4.84 5.51 -19.86
C SER A 138 -5.39 4.79 -18.63
N LEU A 139 -6.53 5.23 -18.14
CA LEU A 139 -7.15 4.68 -16.94
C LEU A 139 -7.53 3.19 -17.08
N ASP A 140 -7.88 2.74 -18.28
CA ASP A 140 -8.17 1.32 -18.56
C ASP A 140 -6.97 0.41 -18.34
N VAL A 141 -5.74 0.84 -18.69
CA VAL A 141 -4.50 0.12 -18.39
C VAL A 141 -4.28 0.04 -16.88
N ALA A 142 -4.46 1.16 -16.16
CA ALA A 142 -4.34 1.18 -14.71
C ALA A 142 -5.34 0.23 -14.02
N ILE A 143 -6.62 0.26 -14.45
CA ILE A 143 -7.67 -0.64 -13.94
C ILE A 143 -7.28 -2.10 -14.19
N HIS A 144 -6.77 -2.42 -15.38
CA HIS A 144 -6.36 -3.78 -15.71
C HIS A 144 -5.23 -4.28 -14.78
N LEU A 145 -4.21 -3.46 -14.52
CA LEU A 145 -3.12 -3.81 -13.59
C LEU A 145 -3.64 -4.00 -12.15
N LEU A 146 -4.47 -3.08 -11.66
CA LEU A 146 -5.06 -3.17 -10.32
C LEU A 146 -5.87 -4.46 -10.14
N ILE A 147 -6.69 -4.84 -11.13
CA ILE A 147 -7.52 -6.04 -11.08
C ILE A 147 -6.70 -7.32 -11.22
N SER A 148 -5.85 -7.40 -12.24
CA SER A 148 -5.12 -8.63 -12.59
C SER A 148 -4.12 -9.05 -11.51
N GLN A 149 -3.50 -8.08 -10.85
CA GLN A 149 -2.50 -8.28 -9.79
C GLN A 149 -3.06 -8.10 -8.38
N ARG A 150 -4.33 -7.67 -8.24
CA ARG A 150 -4.98 -7.33 -6.96
C ARG A 150 -4.22 -6.27 -6.16
N PHE A 151 -3.61 -5.32 -6.86
CA PHE A 151 -2.91 -4.22 -6.22
C PHE A 151 -3.88 -3.21 -5.61
N GLN A 152 -3.50 -2.62 -4.47
CA GLN A 152 -4.22 -1.53 -3.83
C GLN A 152 -3.79 -0.15 -4.35
N SER A 153 -2.64 -0.10 -5.03
CA SER A 153 -2.08 1.12 -5.61
C SER A 153 -1.01 0.79 -6.65
N LEU A 154 -0.74 1.75 -7.54
CA LEU A 154 0.34 1.72 -8.51
C LEU A 154 1.25 2.93 -8.28
N LEU A 155 2.56 2.76 -8.38
CA LEU A 155 3.53 3.85 -8.40
C LEU A 155 3.51 4.51 -9.76
N VAL A 156 3.33 5.82 -9.79
CA VAL A 156 3.22 6.58 -11.03
C VAL A 156 4.58 7.15 -11.39
N THR A 157 5.04 6.88 -12.62
CA THR A 157 6.35 7.32 -13.11
C THR A 157 6.23 8.39 -14.19
N ARG A 158 7.26 9.24 -14.23
CA ARG A 158 7.56 10.16 -15.32
C ARG A 158 9.05 10.04 -15.63
N GLU A 159 9.40 9.69 -16.86
CA GLU A 159 10.79 9.52 -17.29
C GLU A 159 11.59 8.56 -16.38
N GLY A 160 10.91 7.52 -15.86
CA GLY A 160 11.51 6.51 -14.98
C GLY A 160 11.56 6.86 -13.49
N GLU A 161 11.25 8.11 -13.11
CA GLU A 161 11.21 8.54 -11.70
C GLU A 161 9.79 8.51 -11.14
N VAL A 162 9.62 8.08 -9.89
CA VAL A 162 8.31 8.05 -9.22
C VAL A 162 7.88 9.48 -8.87
N VAL A 163 6.74 9.91 -9.42
CA VAL A 163 6.17 11.24 -9.22
C VAL A 163 4.90 11.24 -8.39
N GLY A 164 4.33 10.08 -8.11
CA GLY A 164 3.12 9.95 -7.31
C GLY A 164 2.64 8.51 -7.18
N ILE A 165 1.43 8.36 -6.68
CA ILE A 165 0.77 7.07 -6.49
C ILE A 165 -0.68 7.15 -6.97
N LEU A 166 -1.12 6.14 -7.73
CA LEU A 166 -2.52 5.96 -8.11
C LEU A 166 -3.14 4.90 -7.19
N ARG A 167 -4.11 5.30 -6.37
CA ARG A 167 -4.77 4.40 -5.42
C ARG A 167 -6.01 3.78 -6.04
N LEU A 168 -6.30 2.52 -5.69
CA LEU A 168 -7.55 1.84 -6.08
C LEU A 168 -8.79 2.65 -5.68
N THR A 169 -8.75 3.31 -4.53
CA THR A 169 -9.85 4.14 -4.04
C THR A 169 -10.15 5.36 -4.92
N ASP A 170 -9.12 6.00 -5.49
CA ASP A 170 -9.29 7.14 -6.39
C ASP A 170 -9.88 6.69 -7.73
N VAL A 171 -9.40 5.57 -8.26
CA VAL A 171 -9.94 4.94 -9.48
C VAL A 171 -11.41 4.54 -9.27
N PHE A 172 -11.71 3.90 -8.13
CA PHE A 172 -13.09 3.50 -7.80
C PHE A 172 -14.04 4.70 -7.71
N THR A 173 -13.60 5.80 -7.09
CA THR A 173 -14.38 7.05 -7.01
C THR A 173 -14.70 7.62 -8.39
N GLU A 174 -13.73 7.60 -9.31
CA GLU A 174 -13.96 8.05 -10.69
C GLU A 174 -14.97 7.17 -11.42
N VAL A 175 -14.88 5.84 -11.26
CA VAL A 175 -15.83 4.88 -11.84
C VAL A 175 -17.25 5.11 -11.29
N VAL A 176 -17.39 5.29 -9.96
CA VAL A 176 -18.69 5.59 -9.32
C VAL A 176 -19.28 6.89 -9.87
N THR A 177 -18.46 7.93 -10.04
CA THR A 177 -18.89 9.21 -10.61
C THR A 177 -19.39 9.05 -12.04
N ALA A 178 -18.67 8.26 -12.85
CA ALA A 178 -19.08 7.98 -14.22
C ALA A 178 -20.41 7.20 -14.29
N ILE A 179 -20.60 6.20 -13.44
CA ILE A 179 -21.86 5.42 -13.36
C ILE A 179 -23.04 6.32 -12.98
N LYS A 180 -22.87 7.18 -11.96
CA LYS A 180 -23.91 8.12 -11.54
C LYS A 180 -24.30 9.08 -12.67
N ALA A 181 -23.33 9.59 -13.43
CA ALA A 181 -23.59 10.49 -14.55
C ALA A 181 -24.37 9.79 -15.69
N CYS A 182 -24.10 8.51 -15.96
CA CYS A 182 -24.88 7.74 -16.95
C CYS A 182 -26.32 7.49 -16.48
N SER A 183 -26.52 7.14 -15.20
CA SER A 183 -27.86 6.81 -14.66
C SER A 183 -28.80 8.02 -14.59
N ILE A 184 -28.30 9.26 -14.60
CA ILE A 184 -29.10 10.49 -14.61
C ILE A 184 -29.58 10.85 -16.03
N GLN A 185 -28.89 10.36 -17.07
CA GLN A 185 -29.26 10.62 -18.46
C GLN A 185 -30.41 9.73 -18.98
N ASP A 186 -30.71 8.64 -18.26
CA ASP A 186 -31.77 7.69 -18.63
C ASP A 186 -33.12 7.94 -17.89
N GLN A 187 -33.27 9.05 -17.17
CA GLN A 187 -34.51 9.54 -16.55
C GLN A 187 -34.98 10.83 -17.21
#